data_c6d750b60cccf4435f06ff6ae4fcaf4f
#
_entry.id   c6d750b60cccf4435f06ff6ae4fcaf4f
#
_cell.length_a   1.000
_cell.length_b   1.000
_cell.length_c   1.000
_cell.angle_alpha   90.00
_cell.angle_beta   90.00
_cell.angle_gamma   90.00
#
_symmetry.space_group_name_H-M   'P 1'
#
loop_
_entity.id
_entity.type
_entity.pdbx_description
1 polymer ?
#
loop_
_entity_poly.entity_id
_entity_poly.type
_entity_poly.pdbx_seq_one_letter_code
_entity_poly.pdbx_strand_id
1 'polypeptide(L)'
;DPYVFGRGGEEASLLHKQNIPFEVVPGVTAGFAAAAYAGIPLTHRDITTSLALLTGHERPERKLSSLDWEKLATGLGTLIFYMGMTNLKMISEKLIEHGRSADTPVAVVQWATLPRQKTLTGRLDEIADRVAAAKMEPPAVIIIGEVVRYRDELRWYDNLPLFGRRFLITRPYAQATSFVALLQAQGAETICIPTIEIAPPTDWQPCDAALIQLGSYEGLILTSANAVDAFFE
;
A
#
# COMPACT_ATOMS: atom_id res chain seq x y z
N ASP A 1 -8.35 -7.82 0.71
CA ASP A 1 -9.43 -8.79 0.51
C ASP A 1 -10.23 -8.96 1.80
N PRO A 2 -11.58 -8.91 1.79
CA PRO A 2 -12.40 -8.96 3.01
C PRO A 2 -12.39 -10.35 3.69
N TYR A 3 -12.05 -11.41 2.94
CA TYR A 3 -12.03 -12.79 3.45
C TYR A 3 -10.64 -13.28 3.85
N VAL A 4 -9.59 -12.45 3.73
CA VAL A 4 -8.23 -12.82 4.11
C VAL A 4 -7.80 -12.05 5.36
N PHE A 5 -7.83 -12.72 6.52
CA PHE A 5 -7.54 -12.16 7.87
C PHE A 5 -8.31 -10.89 8.21
N GLY A 6 -9.47 -10.69 7.57
CA GLY A 6 -10.48 -9.69 7.89
C GLY A 6 -11.68 -10.32 8.56
N ARG A 7 -12.69 -9.53 8.85
CA ARG A 7 -13.92 -10.00 9.48
C ARG A 7 -15.07 -10.17 8.48
N GLY A 8 -14.81 -10.09 7.19
CA GLY A 8 -15.82 -10.17 6.14
C GLY A 8 -16.64 -11.45 6.17
N GLY A 9 -16.02 -12.60 6.55
CA GLY A 9 -16.74 -13.85 6.72
C GLY A 9 -17.76 -13.83 7.86
N GLU A 10 -17.43 -13.16 8.97
CA GLU A 10 -18.36 -12.98 10.11
C GLU A 10 -19.52 -12.05 9.73
N GLU A 11 -19.21 -10.94 9.04
CA GLU A 11 -20.19 -9.96 8.56
C GLU A 11 -21.14 -10.58 7.54
N ALA A 12 -20.63 -11.30 6.55
CA ALA A 12 -21.44 -12.00 5.56
C ALA A 12 -22.34 -13.08 6.20
N SER A 13 -21.82 -13.81 7.20
CA SER A 13 -22.61 -14.79 7.94
C SER A 13 -23.75 -14.14 8.73
N LEU A 14 -23.54 -12.95 9.27
CA LEU A 14 -24.58 -12.19 9.97
C LEU A 14 -25.68 -11.73 9.02
N LEU A 15 -25.29 -11.15 7.87
CA LEU A 15 -26.22 -10.72 6.83
C LEU A 15 -27.04 -11.89 6.30
N HIS A 16 -26.39 -13.03 6.03
CA HIS A 16 -27.08 -14.25 5.59
C HIS A 16 -28.12 -14.73 6.59
N LYS A 17 -27.80 -14.77 7.89
CA LYS A 17 -28.73 -15.16 8.96
C LYS A 17 -29.96 -14.25 9.05
N GLN A 18 -29.82 -13.01 8.62
CA GLN A 18 -30.91 -12.02 8.62
C GLN A 18 -31.62 -11.93 7.26
N ASN A 19 -31.29 -12.81 6.30
CA ASN A 19 -31.82 -12.82 4.93
C ASN A 19 -31.57 -11.47 4.19
N ILE A 20 -30.48 -10.79 4.49
CA ILE A 20 -30.06 -9.55 3.80
C ILE A 20 -29.17 -9.96 2.61
N PRO A 21 -29.54 -9.62 1.37
CA PRO A 21 -28.69 -9.87 0.21
C PRO A 21 -27.37 -9.10 0.33
N PHE A 22 -26.28 -9.72 -0.07
CA PHE A 22 -24.96 -9.09 -0.12
C PHE A 22 -24.13 -9.65 -1.27
N GLU A 23 -23.11 -8.92 -1.68
CA GLU A 23 -22.05 -9.41 -2.56
C GLU A 23 -20.68 -9.13 -1.94
N VAL A 24 -19.68 -9.89 -2.36
CA VAL A 24 -18.31 -9.74 -1.88
C VAL A 24 -17.44 -9.28 -3.04
N VAL A 25 -16.91 -8.08 -2.93
CA VAL A 25 -15.94 -7.54 -3.90
C VAL A 25 -14.53 -7.97 -3.45
N PRO A 26 -13.83 -8.83 -4.19
CA PRO A 26 -12.48 -9.25 -3.82
C PRO A 26 -11.49 -8.09 -3.96
N GLY A 27 -10.43 -8.13 -3.17
CA GLY A 27 -9.35 -7.16 -3.22
C GLY A 27 -7.98 -7.82 -3.19
N VAL A 28 -6.93 -7.06 -3.52
CA VAL A 28 -5.56 -7.55 -3.39
C VAL A 28 -5.20 -7.57 -1.91
N THR A 29 -4.92 -8.75 -1.38
CA THR A 29 -4.52 -8.89 0.03
C THR A 29 -3.15 -8.26 0.29
N ALA A 30 -2.96 -7.68 1.47
CA ALA A 30 -1.75 -6.93 1.84
C ALA A 30 -0.44 -7.72 1.65
N GLY A 31 -0.44 -9.04 1.86
CA GLY A 31 0.74 -9.87 1.64
C GLY A 31 1.20 -9.91 0.18
N PHE A 32 0.26 -9.97 -0.76
CA PHE A 32 0.56 -9.96 -2.18
C PHE A 32 1.01 -8.58 -2.65
N ALA A 33 0.32 -7.54 -2.20
CA ALA A 33 0.69 -6.17 -2.52
C ALA A 33 2.08 -5.81 -1.96
N ALA A 34 2.36 -6.19 -0.70
CA ALA A 34 3.65 -5.96 -0.06
C ALA A 34 4.80 -6.65 -0.82
N ALA A 35 4.60 -7.90 -1.22
CA ALA A 35 5.59 -8.65 -1.98
C ALA A 35 5.88 -8.01 -3.35
N ALA A 36 4.82 -7.68 -4.10
CA ALA A 36 4.93 -7.06 -5.41
C ALA A 36 5.67 -5.71 -5.35
N TYR A 37 5.32 -4.85 -4.39
CA TYR A 37 5.95 -3.54 -4.21
C TYR A 37 7.35 -3.62 -3.58
N ALA A 38 7.65 -4.70 -2.85
CA ALA A 38 9.00 -4.98 -2.38
C ALA A 38 9.91 -5.64 -3.45
N GLY A 39 9.37 -6.01 -4.61
CA GLY A 39 10.10 -6.73 -5.65
C GLY A 39 10.42 -8.17 -5.26
N ILE A 40 9.51 -8.85 -4.56
CA ILE A 40 9.66 -10.23 -4.11
C ILE A 40 8.58 -11.09 -4.77
N PRO A 41 8.91 -11.97 -5.72
CA PRO A 41 7.96 -12.92 -6.27
C PRO A 41 7.60 -13.96 -5.21
N LEU A 42 6.31 -14.15 -4.90
CA LEU A 42 5.90 -15.10 -3.87
C LEU A 42 6.06 -16.56 -4.28
N THR A 43 6.09 -16.83 -5.57
CA THR A 43 6.39 -18.13 -6.17
C THR A 43 7.40 -17.95 -7.29
N HIS A 44 8.23 -18.96 -7.52
CA HIS A 44 9.18 -18.97 -8.62
C HIS A 44 9.41 -20.40 -9.08
N ARG A 45 9.44 -20.62 -10.40
CA ARG A 45 9.51 -21.97 -10.99
C ARG A 45 10.63 -22.82 -10.40
N ASP A 46 11.81 -22.23 -10.20
CA ASP A 46 13.01 -22.95 -9.79
C ASP A 46 13.25 -22.91 -8.26
N ILE A 47 12.44 -22.15 -7.50
CA ILE A 47 12.67 -21.93 -6.08
C ILE A 47 11.54 -22.49 -5.23
N THR A 48 10.29 -22.09 -5.53
CA THR A 48 9.13 -22.53 -4.74
C THR A 48 7.84 -22.48 -5.53
N THR A 49 7.05 -23.53 -5.40
CA THR A 49 5.72 -23.67 -5.99
C THR A 49 4.62 -23.58 -4.94
N SER A 50 4.98 -23.36 -3.66
CA SER A 50 4.04 -23.33 -2.55
C SER A 50 4.21 -22.08 -1.70
N LEU A 51 3.08 -21.54 -1.22
CA LEU A 51 3.07 -20.43 -0.28
C LEU A 51 1.95 -20.61 0.75
N ALA A 52 2.12 -20.03 1.93
CA ALA A 52 1.09 -19.93 2.94
C ALA A 52 0.90 -18.49 3.40
N LEU A 53 -0.38 -18.11 3.61
CA LEU A 53 -0.76 -16.89 4.31
C LEU A 53 -1.09 -17.26 5.74
N LEU A 54 -0.46 -16.62 6.71
CA LEU A 54 -0.50 -16.97 8.12
C LEU A 54 -0.77 -15.72 8.95
N THR A 55 -1.43 -15.88 10.10
CA THR A 55 -1.47 -14.83 11.12
C THR A 55 -0.43 -15.12 12.19
N GLY A 56 0.39 -14.12 12.51
CA GLY A 56 1.33 -14.18 13.63
C GLY A 56 0.70 -13.79 14.97
N HIS A 57 -0.59 -13.44 14.98
CA HIS A 57 -1.34 -13.10 16.18
C HIS A 57 -2.36 -14.19 16.47
N GLU A 58 -2.12 -14.99 17.50
CA GLU A 58 -3.06 -15.95 18.02
C GLU A 58 -3.81 -15.38 19.24
N ARG A 59 -5.03 -15.85 19.46
CA ARG A 59 -5.81 -15.40 20.64
C ARG A 59 -5.08 -15.81 21.91
N PRO A 60 -4.89 -14.90 22.90
CA PRO A 60 -4.17 -15.19 24.13
C PRO A 60 -4.77 -16.36 24.94
N GLU A 61 -6.08 -16.61 24.75
CA GLU A 61 -6.81 -17.68 25.46
C GLU A 61 -6.51 -19.08 24.90
N ARG A 62 -5.89 -19.20 23.72
CA ARG A 62 -5.49 -20.50 23.16
C ARG A 62 -4.21 -21.00 23.83
N LYS A 63 -4.33 -22.09 24.58
CA LYS A 63 -3.21 -22.75 25.26
C LYS A 63 -2.21 -23.43 24.29
N LEU A 64 -2.63 -23.71 23.06
CA LEU A 64 -1.82 -24.33 22.02
C LEU A 64 -1.90 -23.48 20.75
N SER A 65 -0.75 -23.29 20.10
CA SER A 65 -0.71 -22.68 18.77
C SER A 65 -1.58 -23.47 17.80
N SER A 66 -2.34 -22.74 16.97
CA SER A 66 -3.12 -23.37 15.89
C SER A 66 -2.25 -23.71 14.67
N LEU A 67 -0.99 -23.27 14.66
CA LEU A 67 -0.06 -23.49 13.57
C LEU A 67 0.73 -24.79 13.79
N ASP A 68 0.78 -25.62 12.75
CA ASP A 68 1.63 -26.80 12.69
C ASP A 68 3.04 -26.35 12.25
N TRP A 69 3.88 -26.01 13.23
CA TRP A 69 5.22 -25.45 12.99
C TRP A 69 6.13 -26.39 12.20
N GLU A 70 6.02 -27.70 12.39
CA GLU A 70 6.83 -28.69 11.66
C GLU A 70 6.51 -28.65 10.16
N LYS A 71 5.21 -28.69 9.80
CA LYS A 71 4.80 -28.60 8.40
C LYS A 71 5.10 -27.24 7.77
N LEU A 72 4.98 -26.15 8.54
CA LEU A 72 5.32 -24.81 8.07
C LEU A 72 6.83 -24.66 7.82
N ALA A 73 7.66 -25.23 8.72
CA ALA A 73 9.10 -25.11 8.61
C ALA A 73 9.65 -25.87 7.40
N THR A 74 9.13 -27.06 7.10
CA THR A 74 9.71 -27.99 6.11
C THR A 74 8.90 -28.17 4.84
N GLY A 75 7.55 -28.00 4.90
CA GLY A 75 6.64 -28.35 3.81
C GLY A 75 6.34 -27.21 2.83
N LEU A 76 6.70 -25.97 3.15
CA LEU A 76 6.32 -24.80 2.35
C LEU A 76 7.51 -23.93 2.02
N GLY A 77 7.58 -23.47 0.76
CA GLY A 77 8.69 -22.65 0.30
C GLY A 77 8.60 -21.19 0.77
N THR A 78 7.43 -20.57 0.65
CA THR A 78 7.22 -19.17 1.05
C THR A 78 6.17 -19.08 2.14
N LEU A 79 6.48 -18.35 3.23
CA LEU A 79 5.55 -18.03 4.30
C LEU A 79 5.33 -16.53 4.37
N ILE A 80 4.07 -16.11 4.51
CA ILE A 80 3.68 -14.71 4.66
C ILE A 80 2.93 -14.56 5.97
N PHE A 81 3.51 -13.81 6.92
CA PHE A 81 2.86 -13.54 8.19
C PHE A 81 2.27 -12.15 8.23
N TYR A 82 0.97 -12.11 8.52
CA TYR A 82 0.23 -10.91 8.89
C TYR A 82 0.25 -10.77 10.42
N MET A 83 0.23 -9.53 10.91
CA MET A 83 0.17 -9.25 12.36
C MET A 83 1.26 -9.97 13.17
N GLY A 84 2.41 -10.28 12.54
CA GLY A 84 3.49 -11.06 13.13
C GLY A 84 4.57 -10.23 13.83
N MET A 85 4.55 -8.90 13.72
CA MET A 85 5.66 -8.04 14.18
C MET A 85 5.98 -8.22 15.66
N THR A 86 4.97 -8.24 16.51
CA THR A 86 5.14 -8.42 17.97
C THR A 86 5.74 -9.79 18.32
N ASN A 87 5.45 -10.79 17.49
CA ASN A 87 5.84 -12.19 17.72
C ASN A 87 6.98 -12.64 16.79
N LEU A 88 7.64 -11.71 16.05
CA LEU A 88 8.63 -12.05 15.05
C LEU A 88 9.76 -12.93 15.60
N LYS A 89 10.27 -12.62 16.78
CA LYS A 89 11.30 -13.43 17.44
C LYS A 89 10.82 -14.86 17.67
N MET A 90 9.65 -15.04 18.30
CA MET A 90 9.05 -16.35 18.54
C MET A 90 8.78 -17.12 17.24
N ILE A 91 8.28 -16.45 16.20
CA ILE A 91 8.04 -17.04 14.88
C ILE A 91 9.36 -17.58 14.30
N SER A 92 10.43 -16.77 14.34
CA SER A 92 11.75 -17.17 13.85
C SER A 92 12.30 -18.37 14.61
N GLU A 93 12.27 -18.31 15.95
CA GLU A 93 12.73 -19.38 16.83
C GLU A 93 11.96 -20.70 16.56
N LYS A 94 10.62 -20.62 16.45
CA LYS A 94 9.79 -21.81 16.17
C LYS A 94 10.07 -22.44 14.80
N LEU A 95 10.24 -21.63 13.77
CA LEU A 95 10.57 -22.14 12.45
C LEU A 95 11.94 -22.83 12.44
N ILE A 96 12.95 -22.26 13.12
CA ILE A 96 14.29 -22.85 13.23
C ILE A 96 14.24 -24.14 14.07
N GLU A 97 13.57 -24.13 15.23
CA GLU A 97 13.39 -25.29 16.10
C GLU A 97 12.80 -26.50 15.34
N HIS A 98 11.90 -26.23 14.40
CA HIS A 98 11.21 -27.25 13.60
C HIS A 98 11.86 -27.51 12.23
N GLY A 99 13.10 -27.08 12.02
CA GLY A 99 13.94 -27.52 10.90
C GLY A 99 14.10 -26.54 9.74
N ARG A 100 13.57 -25.31 9.83
CA ARG A 100 13.88 -24.30 8.81
C ARG A 100 15.29 -23.75 9.04
N SER A 101 16.07 -23.60 7.96
CA SER A 101 17.42 -23.06 8.07
C SER A 101 17.43 -21.66 8.68
N ALA A 102 18.34 -21.42 9.63
CA ALA A 102 18.59 -20.12 10.23
C ALA A 102 18.98 -19.05 9.18
N ASP A 103 19.61 -19.47 8.08
CA ASP A 103 20.00 -18.61 6.96
C ASP A 103 18.86 -18.29 6.00
N THR A 104 17.63 -18.84 6.22
CA THR A 104 16.48 -18.55 5.35
C THR A 104 16.26 -17.04 5.24
N PRO A 105 16.18 -16.47 4.03
CA PRO A 105 15.96 -15.04 3.86
C PRO A 105 14.58 -14.63 4.34
N VAL A 106 14.54 -13.45 4.96
CA VAL A 106 13.31 -12.81 5.45
C VAL A 106 13.26 -11.38 4.98
N ALA A 107 12.08 -10.91 4.59
CA ALA A 107 11.78 -9.50 4.38
C ALA A 107 10.65 -9.05 5.30
N VAL A 108 10.82 -7.90 5.91
CA VAL A 108 9.77 -7.19 6.66
C VAL A 108 9.43 -5.93 5.89
N VAL A 109 8.19 -5.84 5.42
CA VAL A 109 7.70 -4.73 4.59
C VAL A 109 6.69 -3.92 5.38
N GLN A 110 7.08 -2.72 5.78
CA GLN A 110 6.26 -1.76 6.52
C GLN A 110 5.68 -0.73 5.56
N TRP A 111 4.42 -0.32 5.75
CA TRP A 111 3.72 0.67 4.92
C TRP A 111 3.80 0.36 3.43
N ALA A 112 3.70 -0.90 3.07
CA ALA A 112 3.76 -1.37 1.68
C ALA A 112 2.85 -0.58 0.76
N THR A 113 3.28 -0.38 -0.50
CA THR A 113 2.57 0.38 -1.55
C THR A 113 2.53 1.90 -1.37
N LEU A 114 2.96 2.39 -0.22
CA LEU A 114 3.03 3.84 0.03
C LEU A 114 4.44 4.38 -0.23
N PRO A 115 4.58 5.66 -0.60
CA PRO A 115 5.89 6.29 -0.80
C PRO A 115 6.81 6.25 0.42
N ARG A 116 6.28 5.99 1.60
CA ARG A 116 7.01 5.80 2.86
C ARG A 116 7.31 4.34 3.18
N GLN A 117 7.10 3.42 2.23
CA GLN A 117 7.43 2.00 2.41
C GLN A 117 8.85 1.83 2.92
N LYS A 118 9.03 0.93 3.89
CA LYS A 118 10.34 0.49 4.35
C LYS A 118 10.41 -1.02 4.23
N THR A 119 11.45 -1.50 3.60
CA THR A 119 11.71 -2.94 3.48
C THR A 119 13.04 -3.25 4.12
N LEU A 120 13.02 -4.11 5.14
CA LEU A 120 14.21 -4.62 5.81
C LEU A 120 14.35 -6.10 5.48
N THR A 121 15.53 -6.51 4.99
CA THR A 121 15.85 -7.91 4.73
C THR A 121 16.93 -8.42 5.69
N GLY A 122 16.95 -9.72 5.93
CA GLY A 122 17.95 -10.38 6.75
C GLY A 122 17.74 -11.89 6.78
N ARG A 123 18.49 -12.57 7.61
CA ARG A 123 18.35 -14.00 7.87
C ARG A 123 17.30 -14.25 8.96
N LEU A 124 16.72 -15.41 8.96
CA LEU A 124 15.68 -15.80 9.92
C LEU A 124 16.16 -15.71 11.38
N ASP A 125 17.43 -16.02 11.66
CA ASP A 125 18.00 -15.96 13.01
C ASP A 125 18.31 -14.53 13.50
N GLU A 126 18.45 -13.55 12.61
CA GLU A 126 18.83 -12.18 12.96
C GLU A 126 17.73 -11.13 12.74
N ILE A 127 16.69 -11.49 11.98
CA ILE A 127 15.70 -10.50 11.51
C ILE A 127 14.99 -9.79 12.65
N ALA A 128 14.71 -10.48 13.75
CA ALA A 128 14.03 -9.87 14.89
C ALA A 128 14.86 -8.75 15.53
N ASP A 129 16.17 -8.99 15.71
CA ASP A 129 17.08 -8.00 16.27
C ASP A 129 17.30 -6.82 15.30
N ARG A 130 17.38 -7.10 14.00
CA ARG A 130 17.48 -6.06 12.96
C ARG A 130 16.24 -5.17 12.93
N VAL A 131 15.05 -5.74 13.03
CA VAL A 131 13.78 -5.00 13.10
C VAL A 131 13.73 -4.11 14.34
N ALA A 132 14.17 -4.64 15.49
CA ALA A 132 14.24 -3.87 16.74
C ALA A 132 15.24 -2.71 16.63
N ALA A 133 16.44 -2.96 16.10
CA ALA A 133 17.46 -1.94 15.87
C ALA A 133 16.99 -0.84 14.90
N ALA A 134 16.24 -1.22 13.85
CA ALA A 134 15.66 -0.30 12.88
C ALA A 134 14.40 0.42 13.38
N LYS A 135 13.92 0.09 14.59
CA LYS A 135 12.68 0.63 15.19
C LYS A 135 11.48 0.53 14.24
N MET A 136 11.37 -0.60 13.55
CA MET A 136 10.22 -0.85 12.68
C MET A 136 9.01 -1.29 13.52
N GLU A 137 7.87 -0.68 13.24
CA GLU A 137 6.62 -0.90 13.98
C GLU A 137 5.51 -1.41 13.05
N PRO A 138 4.43 -1.99 13.58
CA PRO A 138 3.23 -2.25 12.79
C PRO A 138 2.66 -0.97 12.13
N PRO A 139 1.97 -1.07 11.00
CA PRO A 139 1.63 -2.29 10.27
C PRO A 139 2.76 -2.74 9.33
N ALA A 140 3.05 -4.03 9.33
CA ALA A 140 4.01 -4.64 8.42
C ALA A 140 3.63 -6.09 8.07
N VAL A 141 4.12 -6.54 6.93
CA VAL A 141 4.04 -7.94 6.47
C VAL A 141 5.42 -8.56 6.53
N ILE A 142 5.49 -9.82 6.99
CA ILE A 142 6.73 -10.58 7.05
C ILE A 142 6.68 -11.65 5.96
N ILE A 143 7.71 -11.72 5.13
CA ILE A 143 7.85 -12.70 4.03
C ILE A 143 9.11 -13.52 4.30
N ILE A 144 8.97 -14.85 4.39
CA ILE A 144 10.05 -15.77 4.72
C ILE A 144 10.21 -16.79 3.59
N GLY A 145 11.40 -16.92 3.04
CA GLY A 145 11.71 -17.90 1.99
C GLY A 145 12.77 -17.41 1.02
N GLU A 146 13.33 -18.34 0.23
CA GLU A 146 14.41 -18.07 -0.72
C GLU A 146 14.03 -17.03 -1.79
N VAL A 147 12.75 -16.85 -2.08
CA VAL A 147 12.24 -15.82 -3.02
C VAL A 147 12.60 -14.40 -2.61
N VAL A 148 12.89 -14.16 -1.33
CA VAL A 148 13.30 -12.84 -0.84
C VAL A 148 14.59 -12.36 -1.49
N ARG A 149 15.48 -13.26 -1.92
CA ARG A 149 16.74 -12.92 -2.61
C ARG A 149 16.52 -12.16 -3.93
N TYR A 150 15.40 -12.41 -4.59
CA TYR A 150 15.07 -11.72 -5.84
C TYR A 150 14.84 -10.21 -5.68
N ARG A 151 14.61 -9.75 -4.44
CA ARG A 151 14.46 -8.34 -4.20
C ARG A 151 15.64 -7.50 -4.69
N ASP A 152 16.85 -8.00 -4.59
CA ASP A 152 18.06 -7.27 -5.00
C ASP A 152 18.01 -6.91 -6.50
N GLU A 153 17.37 -7.74 -7.31
CA GLU A 153 17.22 -7.55 -8.75
C GLU A 153 15.89 -6.89 -9.13
N LEU A 154 14.80 -7.23 -8.41
CA LEU A 154 13.43 -6.90 -8.82
C LEU A 154 12.82 -5.71 -8.08
N ARG A 155 13.52 -5.09 -7.13
CA ARG A 155 13.02 -3.90 -6.44
C ARG A 155 12.86 -2.75 -7.44
N TRP A 156 11.64 -2.41 -7.74
CA TRP A 156 11.30 -1.37 -8.69
C TRP A 156 10.76 -0.11 -8.01
N TYR A 157 9.93 -0.30 -6.98
CA TYR A 157 9.16 0.80 -6.38
C TYR A 157 10.02 1.74 -5.55
N ASP A 158 10.88 1.22 -4.69
CA ASP A 158 11.79 2.01 -3.88
C ASP A 158 13.04 2.51 -4.64
N ASN A 159 13.17 2.12 -5.92
CA ASN A 159 14.13 2.71 -6.86
C ASN A 159 13.53 3.85 -7.70
N LEU A 160 12.25 4.18 -7.54
CA LEU A 160 11.66 5.31 -8.27
C LEU A 160 12.32 6.63 -7.87
N PRO A 161 12.52 7.58 -8.82
CA PRO A 161 13.30 8.80 -8.60
C PRO A 161 12.83 9.68 -7.44
N LEU A 162 11.54 9.68 -7.15
CA LEU A 162 10.93 10.49 -6.09
C LEU A 162 10.45 9.67 -4.91
N PHE A 163 10.81 8.38 -4.84
CA PHE A 163 10.43 7.52 -3.71
C PHE A 163 10.91 8.13 -2.37
N GLY A 164 10.01 8.15 -1.40
CA GLY A 164 10.28 8.74 -0.08
C GLY A 164 10.28 10.28 -0.05
N ARG A 165 10.05 10.94 -1.19
CA ARG A 165 9.90 12.40 -1.24
C ARG A 165 8.46 12.79 -1.05
N ARG A 166 8.23 13.91 -0.34
CA ARG A 166 6.90 14.48 -0.08
C ARG A 166 6.80 15.86 -0.71
N PHE A 167 5.72 16.09 -1.46
CA PHE A 167 5.45 17.36 -2.13
C PHE A 167 4.14 17.96 -1.63
N LEU A 168 4.17 19.23 -1.29
CA LEU A 168 2.98 20.03 -1.01
C LEU A 168 2.53 20.71 -2.30
N ILE A 169 1.30 20.45 -2.72
CA ILE A 169 0.70 21.00 -3.93
C ILE A 169 -0.35 22.04 -3.54
N THR A 170 -0.11 23.29 -3.92
CA THR A 170 -0.96 24.44 -3.53
C THR A 170 -1.96 24.85 -4.59
N ARG A 171 -1.98 24.19 -5.76
CA ARG A 171 -2.92 24.45 -6.85
C ARG A 171 -4.33 23.93 -6.53
N PRO A 172 -5.39 24.52 -7.10
CA PRO A 172 -6.75 23.96 -7.07
C PRO A 172 -6.78 22.51 -7.53
N TYR A 173 -7.60 21.67 -6.90
CA TYR A 173 -7.66 20.24 -7.16
C TYR A 173 -7.86 19.90 -8.64
N ALA A 174 -8.80 20.57 -9.31
CA ALA A 174 -9.08 20.34 -10.73
C ALA A 174 -7.84 20.53 -11.62
N GLN A 175 -6.95 21.45 -11.26
CA GLN A 175 -5.73 21.75 -12.02
C GLN A 175 -4.51 20.97 -11.55
N ALA A 176 -4.59 20.31 -10.38
CA ALA A 176 -3.48 19.57 -9.79
C ALA A 176 -3.43 18.10 -10.23
N THR A 177 -4.55 17.52 -10.67
CA THR A 177 -4.73 16.07 -10.86
C THR A 177 -3.65 15.44 -11.74
N SER A 178 -3.37 16.00 -12.92
CA SER A 178 -2.37 15.48 -13.84
C SER A 178 -0.94 15.57 -13.28
N PHE A 179 -0.62 16.69 -12.63
CA PHE A 179 0.68 16.90 -12.00
C PHE A 179 0.91 15.97 -10.80
N VAL A 180 -0.11 15.80 -9.97
CA VAL A 180 -0.12 14.84 -8.85
C VAL A 180 0.14 13.43 -9.36
N ALA A 181 -0.58 13.01 -10.42
CA ALA A 181 -0.40 11.68 -11.01
C ALA A 181 1.03 11.45 -11.52
N LEU A 182 1.65 12.45 -12.15
CA LEU A 182 3.04 12.38 -12.60
C LEU A 182 4.03 12.22 -11.43
N LEU A 183 3.84 12.98 -10.34
CA LEU A 183 4.69 12.87 -9.14
C LEU A 183 4.51 11.49 -8.47
N GLN A 184 3.28 11.01 -8.33
CA GLN A 184 2.98 9.71 -7.75
C GLN A 184 3.52 8.55 -8.59
N ALA A 185 3.48 8.66 -9.92
CA ALA A 185 4.08 7.69 -10.83
C ALA A 185 5.60 7.57 -10.65
N GLN A 186 6.25 8.61 -10.14
CA GLN A 186 7.67 8.63 -9.79
C GLN A 186 7.95 8.24 -8.32
N GLY A 187 6.95 7.77 -7.58
CA GLY A 187 7.07 7.32 -6.20
C GLY A 187 6.92 8.40 -5.13
N ALA A 188 6.50 9.61 -5.49
CA ALA A 188 6.31 10.69 -4.53
C ALA A 188 5.04 10.54 -3.69
N GLU A 189 5.11 11.03 -2.45
CA GLU A 189 3.93 11.35 -1.64
C GLU A 189 3.48 12.78 -1.95
N THR A 190 2.19 12.97 -2.26
CA THR A 190 1.63 14.28 -2.56
C THR A 190 0.56 14.66 -1.54
N ILE A 191 0.65 15.88 -1.02
CA ILE A 191 -0.33 16.49 -0.12
C ILE A 191 -0.89 17.71 -0.85
N CYS A 192 -2.20 17.67 -1.17
CA CYS A 192 -2.85 18.79 -1.85
C CYS A 192 -3.53 19.70 -0.81
N ILE A 193 -3.08 20.95 -0.75
CA ILE A 193 -3.68 22.01 0.07
C ILE A 193 -3.89 23.23 -0.85
N PRO A 194 -5.04 23.32 -1.54
CA PRO A 194 -5.34 24.45 -2.39
C PRO A 194 -5.32 25.77 -1.59
N THR A 195 -4.59 26.74 -2.07
CA THR A 195 -4.54 28.08 -1.47
C THR A 195 -5.46 29.08 -2.14
N ILE A 196 -6.04 28.68 -3.27
CA ILE A 196 -6.95 29.52 -4.09
C ILE A 196 -8.17 28.66 -4.42
N GLU A 197 -9.33 29.24 -4.24
CA GLU A 197 -10.62 28.74 -4.73
C GLU A 197 -11.14 29.69 -5.81
N ILE A 198 -11.59 29.13 -6.93
CA ILE A 198 -12.21 29.90 -8.00
C ILE A 198 -13.70 29.85 -7.77
N ALA A 199 -14.29 30.99 -7.45
CA ALA A 199 -15.70 31.13 -7.22
C ALA A 199 -16.33 32.06 -8.26
N PRO A 200 -17.61 31.88 -8.58
CA PRO A 200 -18.34 32.85 -9.39
C PRO A 200 -18.31 34.27 -8.76
N PRO A 201 -18.31 35.32 -9.55
CA PRO A 201 -18.39 36.66 -9.00
C PRO A 201 -19.73 36.88 -8.28
N THR A 202 -19.72 37.73 -7.28
CA THR A 202 -20.93 38.09 -6.52
C THR A 202 -21.92 38.93 -7.33
N ASP A 203 -21.44 39.59 -8.40
CA ASP A 203 -22.24 40.43 -9.30
C ASP A 203 -21.75 40.23 -10.74
N TRP A 204 -22.62 39.78 -11.60
CA TRP A 204 -22.39 39.57 -13.02
C TRP A 204 -22.69 40.79 -13.88
N GLN A 205 -23.39 41.83 -13.36
CA GLN A 205 -23.83 42.99 -14.13
C GLN A 205 -22.71 43.70 -14.92
N PRO A 206 -21.49 43.90 -14.37
CA PRO A 206 -20.40 44.49 -15.13
C PRO A 206 -19.96 43.65 -16.33
N CYS A 207 -19.96 42.33 -16.17
CA CYS A 207 -19.62 41.39 -17.23
C CYS A 207 -20.68 41.40 -18.33
N ASP A 208 -21.95 41.27 -17.96
CA ASP A 208 -23.10 41.30 -18.87
C ASP A 208 -23.13 42.57 -19.69
N ALA A 209 -22.92 43.73 -19.04
CA ALA A 209 -22.86 45.01 -19.72
C ALA A 209 -21.71 45.08 -20.76
N ALA A 210 -20.54 44.53 -20.44
CA ALA A 210 -19.42 44.48 -21.38
C ALA A 210 -19.70 43.50 -22.53
N LEU A 211 -20.35 42.37 -22.28
CA LEU A 211 -20.74 41.39 -23.31
C LEU A 211 -21.75 41.96 -24.29
N ILE A 212 -22.75 42.73 -23.81
CA ILE A 212 -23.71 43.41 -24.67
C ILE A 212 -23.02 44.40 -25.63
N GLN A 213 -21.92 45.02 -25.19
CA GLN A 213 -21.15 45.98 -25.97
C GLN A 213 -19.90 45.37 -26.64
N LEU A 214 -19.82 44.04 -26.72
CA LEU A 214 -18.61 43.33 -27.19
C LEU A 214 -18.16 43.83 -28.59
N GLY A 215 -19.07 44.14 -29.49
CA GLY A 215 -18.77 44.68 -30.82
C GLY A 215 -18.14 46.08 -30.85
N SER A 216 -18.08 46.80 -29.72
CA SER A 216 -17.43 48.10 -29.60
C SER A 216 -15.94 48.01 -29.19
N TYR A 217 -15.49 46.83 -28.80
CA TYR A 217 -14.07 46.58 -28.42
C TYR A 217 -13.27 46.13 -29.64
N GLU A 218 -12.02 46.54 -29.70
CA GLU A 218 -11.06 46.10 -30.76
C GLU A 218 -10.58 44.65 -30.59
N GLY A 219 -10.69 44.09 -29.38
CA GLY A 219 -10.30 42.72 -29.09
C GLY A 219 -10.65 42.28 -27.66
N LEU A 220 -10.73 40.99 -27.46
CA LEU A 220 -10.90 40.33 -26.17
C LEU A 220 -9.63 39.58 -25.78
N ILE A 221 -9.11 39.84 -24.59
CA ILE A 221 -7.93 39.18 -24.06
C ILE A 221 -8.32 38.34 -22.84
N LEU A 222 -8.22 37.02 -22.94
CA LEU A 222 -8.41 36.07 -21.84
C LEU A 222 -7.03 35.64 -21.29
N THR A 223 -6.75 35.99 -20.03
CA THR A 223 -5.40 35.88 -19.45
C THR A 223 -5.15 34.56 -18.75
N SER A 224 -6.12 33.66 -18.66
CA SER A 224 -5.99 32.35 -18.01
C SER A 224 -6.97 31.35 -18.60
N ALA A 225 -6.68 30.05 -18.43
CA ALA A 225 -7.62 28.97 -18.78
C ALA A 225 -8.96 29.15 -18.05
N ASN A 226 -8.94 29.52 -16.77
CA ASN A 226 -10.16 29.78 -16.00
C ASN A 226 -11.01 30.91 -16.55
N ALA A 227 -10.34 31.95 -17.12
CA ALA A 227 -11.08 33.04 -17.78
C ALA A 227 -11.72 32.59 -19.10
N VAL A 228 -11.10 31.68 -19.83
CA VAL A 228 -11.69 31.05 -21.02
C VAL A 228 -12.89 30.22 -20.63
N ASP A 229 -12.74 29.34 -19.66
CA ASP A 229 -13.81 28.46 -19.19
C ASP A 229 -15.01 29.30 -18.73
N ALA A 230 -14.78 30.28 -17.84
CA ALA A 230 -15.84 31.15 -17.34
C ALA A 230 -16.51 32.08 -18.40
N PHE A 231 -15.83 32.31 -19.53
CA PHE A 231 -16.38 33.13 -20.62
C PHE A 231 -17.30 32.31 -21.54
N PHE A 232 -17.06 31.00 -21.67
CA PHE A 232 -17.80 30.09 -22.55
C PHE A 232 -18.86 29.24 -21.85
N GLU A 233 -18.91 29.25 -20.51
CA GLU A 233 -19.98 28.64 -19.69
C GLU A 233 -21.20 29.59 -19.58
#